data_2abc5a53b25edff3dbb5f73f42c09d60
#
_entry.id   2abc5a53b25edff3dbb5f73f42c09d60
#
_cell.length_a   1.000
_cell.length_b   1.000
_cell.length_c   1.000
_cell.angle_alpha   90.00
_cell.angle_beta   90.00
_cell.angle_gamma   90.00
#
_symmetry.space_group_name_H-M   'P 1'
#
loop_
_entity.id
_entity.type
_entity.pdbx_description
1 polymer ?
#
loop_
_entity_poly.entity_id
_entity_poly.type
_entity_poly.pdbx_seq_one_letter_code
_entity_poly.pdbx_strand_id
1 'polypeptide(L)'
;MLGDSLSAEYGLKRGSGWVALLEKKLQAEKLPVTVVNASISGDTTAGGRSRLAGLLTQHRPTHVIIELGANDALRGLPLQLTEDNLNQMTQAAQKSGAKVLLIGMQMPPNYGKDYGARFTALYAAVAKINKAALVPFLLKGIADAPGNAADSTRLFQADRIHPKEEAHPLMLANVWPELKKILK
;
A
#
# COMPACT_ATOMS: atom_id res chain seq x y z
N MET A 1 6.31 -5.59 -5.29
CA MET A 1 5.31 -5.11 -4.33
C MET A 1 5.79 -5.42 -2.93
N LEU A 2 5.91 -4.44 -2.05
CA LEU A 2 6.30 -4.52 -0.65
C LEU A 2 5.14 -3.96 0.18
N GLY A 3 4.41 -4.81 0.87
CA GLY A 3 3.20 -4.43 1.60
C GLY A 3 2.92 -5.33 2.80
N ASP A 4 1.77 -5.09 3.41
CA ASP A 4 1.29 -5.85 4.56
C ASP A 4 0.12 -6.80 4.20
N SER A 5 -0.79 -7.03 5.14
CA SER A 5 -1.93 -7.94 4.96
C SER A 5 -2.91 -7.51 3.86
N LEU A 6 -3.02 -6.20 3.59
CA LEU A 6 -3.90 -5.68 2.54
C LEU A 6 -3.43 -6.07 1.14
N SER A 7 -2.14 -6.37 0.99
CA SER A 7 -1.51 -6.78 -0.26
C SER A 7 -1.13 -8.27 -0.28
N ALA A 8 -1.09 -8.93 0.89
CA ALA A 8 -0.72 -10.34 1.05
C ALA A 8 -1.90 -11.32 0.98
N GLU A 9 -3.08 -10.88 0.56
CA GLU A 9 -4.30 -11.69 0.44
C GLU A 9 -4.78 -12.29 1.78
N TYR A 10 -4.60 -11.57 2.90
CA TYR A 10 -5.06 -12.05 4.21
C TYR A 10 -6.56 -12.32 4.22
N GLY A 11 -6.95 -13.54 4.62
CA GLY A 11 -8.35 -13.97 4.68
C GLY A 11 -9.05 -14.15 3.33
N LEU A 12 -8.32 -14.12 2.22
CA LEU A 12 -8.86 -14.23 0.87
C LEU A 12 -8.49 -15.57 0.22
N LYS A 13 -9.26 -15.93 -0.79
CA LYS A 13 -8.83 -16.97 -1.74
C LYS A 13 -7.58 -16.50 -2.48
N ARG A 14 -6.58 -17.35 -2.58
CA ARG A 14 -5.34 -17.05 -3.30
C ARG A 14 -5.63 -16.66 -4.76
N GLY A 15 -5.02 -15.57 -5.20
CA GLY A 15 -5.19 -15.05 -6.57
C GLY A 15 -6.42 -14.14 -6.74
N SER A 16 -7.09 -13.73 -5.64
CA SER A 16 -8.23 -12.80 -5.67
C SER A 16 -7.91 -11.40 -5.11
N GLY A 17 -6.75 -11.22 -4.49
CA GLY A 17 -6.32 -9.92 -3.97
C GLY A 17 -5.96 -8.92 -5.07
N TRP A 18 -5.94 -7.63 -4.73
CA TRP A 18 -5.71 -6.55 -5.69
C TRP A 18 -4.36 -6.66 -6.43
N VAL A 19 -3.32 -7.23 -5.80
CA VAL A 19 -2.01 -7.42 -6.43
C VAL A 19 -2.09 -8.51 -7.50
N ALA A 20 -2.83 -9.60 -7.26
CA ALA A 20 -3.08 -10.63 -8.26
C ALA A 20 -3.97 -10.11 -9.42
N LEU A 21 -4.95 -9.25 -9.10
CA LEU A 21 -5.75 -8.55 -10.11
C LEU A 21 -4.90 -7.58 -10.94
N LEU A 22 -3.91 -6.91 -10.32
CA LEU A 22 -2.94 -6.08 -11.04
C LEU A 22 -2.15 -6.89 -12.07
N GLU A 23 -1.66 -8.06 -11.69
CA GLU A 23 -0.92 -8.94 -12.61
C GLU A 23 -1.78 -9.32 -13.82
N LYS A 24 -3.04 -9.75 -13.58
CA LYS A 24 -4.00 -10.04 -14.66
C LYS A 24 -4.24 -8.83 -15.55
N LYS A 25 -4.35 -7.63 -14.97
CA LYS A 25 -4.55 -6.38 -15.72
C LYS A 25 -3.36 -6.03 -16.59
N LEU A 26 -2.14 -6.16 -16.07
CA LEU A 26 -0.91 -5.94 -16.83
C LEU A 26 -0.82 -6.89 -18.05
N GLN A 27 -1.16 -8.16 -17.85
CA GLN A 27 -1.22 -9.15 -18.92
C GLN A 27 -2.27 -8.80 -19.97
N ALA A 28 -3.48 -8.41 -19.54
CA ALA A 28 -4.57 -8.01 -20.44
C ALA A 28 -4.22 -6.75 -21.27
N GLU A 29 -3.47 -5.80 -20.68
CA GLU A 29 -2.96 -4.61 -21.38
C GLU A 29 -1.66 -4.91 -22.18
N LYS A 30 -1.20 -6.15 -22.20
CA LYS A 30 0.03 -6.60 -22.89
C LYS A 30 1.28 -5.82 -22.49
N LEU A 31 1.34 -5.39 -21.23
CA LEU A 31 2.51 -4.72 -20.67
C LEU A 31 3.54 -5.77 -20.23
N PRO A 32 4.81 -5.68 -20.66
CA PRO A 32 5.85 -6.67 -20.37
C PRO A 32 6.40 -6.49 -18.94
N VAL A 33 5.52 -6.59 -17.94
CA VAL A 33 5.85 -6.38 -16.52
C VAL A 33 5.46 -7.62 -15.72
N THR A 34 6.41 -8.15 -14.97
CA THR A 34 6.19 -9.25 -14.01
C THR A 34 5.99 -8.68 -12.61
N VAL A 35 4.99 -9.17 -11.90
CA VAL A 35 4.70 -8.76 -10.52
C VAL A 35 5.33 -9.75 -9.55
N VAL A 36 6.18 -9.25 -8.66
CA VAL A 36 6.67 -9.99 -7.48
C VAL A 36 5.96 -9.42 -6.26
N ASN A 37 5.09 -10.21 -5.64
CA ASN A 37 4.43 -9.84 -4.40
C ASN A 37 5.23 -10.37 -3.20
N ALA A 38 5.96 -9.48 -2.54
CA ALA A 38 6.75 -9.75 -1.33
C ALA A 38 6.06 -9.19 -0.06
N SER A 39 4.73 -9.04 -0.09
CA SER A 39 3.96 -8.55 1.05
C SER A 39 3.85 -9.60 2.14
N ILE A 40 3.87 -9.16 3.40
CA ILE A 40 3.79 -10.04 4.59
C ILE A 40 2.73 -9.47 5.53
N SER A 41 1.72 -10.30 5.88
CA SER A 41 0.66 -9.91 6.81
C SER A 41 1.24 -9.46 8.16
N GLY A 42 0.77 -8.32 8.67
CA GLY A 42 1.23 -7.75 9.93
C GLY A 42 2.56 -7.00 9.86
N ASP A 43 3.16 -6.88 8.67
CA ASP A 43 4.45 -6.19 8.51
C ASP A 43 4.34 -4.70 8.84
N THR A 44 5.39 -4.17 9.45
CA THR A 44 5.56 -2.75 9.75
C THR A 44 6.53 -2.10 8.78
N THR A 45 6.63 -0.77 8.81
CA THR A 45 7.65 -0.07 8.02
C THR A 45 9.07 -0.50 8.40
N ALA A 46 9.34 -0.80 9.68
CA ALA A 46 10.63 -1.33 10.12
C ALA A 46 10.91 -2.72 9.54
N GLY A 47 9.91 -3.61 9.52
CA GLY A 47 10.02 -4.94 8.92
C GLY A 47 10.28 -4.86 7.43
N GLY A 48 9.48 -4.07 6.70
CA GLY A 48 9.69 -3.83 5.27
C GLY A 48 11.07 -3.28 4.95
N ARG A 49 11.55 -2.29 5.73
CA ARG A 49 12.89 -1.72 5.58
C ARG A 49 13.99 -2.76 5.77
N SER A 50 13.87 -3.63 6.75
CA SER A 50 14.90 -4.63 7.06
C SER A 50 15.14 -5.64 5.92
N ARG A 51 14.08 -5.97 5.16
CA ARG A 51 14.14 -6.97 4.08
C ARG A 51 14.26 -6.37 2.68
N LEU A 52 14.09 -5.05 2.52
CA LEU A 52 14.07 -4.40 1.21
C LEU A 52 15.38 -4.58 0.44
N ALA A 53 16.55 -4.44 1.10
CA ALA A 53 17.84 -4.55 0.43
C ALA A 53 18.03 -5.93 -0.23
N GLY A 54 17.65 -7.01 0.46
CA GLY A 54 17.67 -8.36 -0.09
C GLY A 54 16.75 -8.51 -1.30
N LEU A 55 15.52 -7.96 -1.22
CA LEU A 55 14.56 -8.00 -2.31
C LEU A 55 15.03 -7.21 -3.55
N LEU A 56 15.65 -6.04 -3.34
CA LEU A 56 16.21 -5.24 -4.43
C LEU A 56 17.34 -5.99 -5.15
N THR A 57 18.23 -6.63 -4.40
CA THR A 57 19.33 -7.44 -4.96
C THR A 57 18.81 -8.65 -5.71
N GLN A 58 17.86 -9.39 -5.12
CA GLN A 58 17.31 -10.62 -5.68
C GLN A 58 16.51 -10.39 -6.96
N HIS A 59 15.63 -9.37 -6.95
CA HIS A 59 14.66 -9.19 -8.02
C HIS A 59 15.01 -8.08 -9.01
N ARG A 60 15.94 -7.17 -8.65
CA ARG A 60 16.33 -6.00 -9.47
C ARG A 60 15.14 -5.30 -10.12
N PRO A 61 14.15 -4.86 -9.30
CA PRO A 61 12.91 -4.34 -9.82
C PRO A 61 13.11 -3.00 -10.54
N THR A 62 12.38 -2.78 -11.61
CA THR A 62 12.28 -1.47 -12.28
C THR A 62 11.29 -0.54 -11.58
N HIS A 63 10.36 -1.11 -10.83
CA HIS A 63 9.33 -0.39 -10.08
C HIS A 63 9.15 -1.03 -8.69
N VAL A 64 9.05 -0.22 -7.66
CA VAL A 64 8.75 -0.66 -6.29
C VAL A 64 7.49 0.03 -5.83
N ILE A 65 6.49 -0.76 -5.43
CA ILE A 65 5.27 -0.26 -4.80
C ILE A 65 5.41 -0.56 -3.30
N ILE A 66 5.27 0.47 -2.45
CA ILE A 66 5.35 0.38 -0.99
C ILE A 66 3.98 0.69 -0.39
N GLU A 67 3.38 -0.29 0.27
CA GLU A 67 2.11 -0.21 0.98
C GLU A 67 2.34 -0.70 2.42
N LEU A 68 2.80 0.18 3.29
CA LEU A 68 3.15 -0.09 4.68
C LEU A 68 2.87 1.14 5.55
N GLY A 69 2.75 0.93 6.85
CA GLY A 69 2.57 1.98 7.85
C GLY A 69 1.28 1.85 8.66
N ALA A 70 0.26 1.16 8.11
CA ALA A 70 -0.99 0.93 8.84
C ALA A 70 -0.73 0.15 10.15
N ASN A 71 0.10 -0.90 10.10
CA ASN A 71 0.47 -1.69 11.29
C ASN A 71 1.28 -0.90 12.31
N ASP A 72 2.12 0.04 11.87
CA ASP A 72 2.84 0.97 12.76
C ASP A 72 1.83 1.81 13.56
N ALA A 73 0.87 2.39 12.87
CA ALA A 73 -0.15 3.23 13.49
C ALA A 73 -1.11 2.44 14.39
N LEU A 74 -1.56 1.26 13.96
CA LEU A 74 -2.41 0.37 14.76
C LEU A 74 -1.73 -0.08 16.07
N ARG A 75 -0.42 -0.19 16.07
CA ARG A 75 0.40 -0.53 17.26
C ARG A 75 0.84 0.69 18.07
N GLY A 76 0.41 1.88 17.69
CA GLY A 76 0.78 3.13 18.38
C GLY A 76 2.26 3.48 18.29
N LEU A 77 2.96 3.03 17.24
CA LEU A 77 4.36 3.38 17.04
C LEU A 77 4.49 4.88 16.68
N PRO A 78 5.61 5.52 17.03
CA PRO A 78 5.84 6.92 16.69
C PRO A 78 5.75 7.18 15.18
N LEU A 79 4.91 8.12 14.76
CA LEU A 79 4.72 8.48 13.34
C LEU A 79 6.03 8.92 12.67
N GLN A 80 6.94 9.53 13.43
CA GLN A 80 8.26 9.90 12.92
C GLN A 80 9.05 8.68 12.44
N LEU A 81 9.01 7.56 13.17
CA LEU A 81 9.68 6.32 12.75
C LEU A 81 9.06 5.75 11.47
N THR A 82 7.74 5.83 11.34
CA THR A 82 7.03 5.42 10.13
C THR A 82 7.47 6.26 8.93
N GLU A 83 7.52 7.59 9.09
CA GLU A 83 7.96 8.53 8.06
C GLU A 83 9.42 8.28 7.66
N ASP A 84 10.32 8.15 8.64
CA ASP A 84 11.74 7.89 8.41
C ASP A 84 11.97 6.56 7.67
N ASN A 85 11.24 5.50 8.05
CA ASN A 85 11.34 4.20 7.39
C ASN A 85 10.85 4.26 5.94
N LEU A 86 9.69 4.88 5.69
CA LEU A 86 9.16 5.05 4.33
C LEU A 86 10.11 5.88 3.47
N ASN A 87 10.69 6.94 4.04
CA ASN A 87 11.67 7.78 3.35
C ASN A 87 12.92 6.98 2.95
N GLN A 88 13.50 6.22 3.91
CA GLN A 88 14.67 5.39 3.65
C GLN A 88 14.40 4.28 2.62
N MET A 89 13.24 3.62 2.70
CA MET A 89 12.86 2.60 1.71
C MET A 89 12.70 3.21 0.31
N THR A 90 12.07 4.38 0.21
CA THR A 90 11.90 5.09 -1.05
C THR A 90 13.24 5.44 -1.67
N GLN A 91 14.15 6.01 -0.88
CA GLN A 91 15.50 6.36 -1.33
C GLN A 91 16.31 5.13 -1.74
N ALA A 92 16.24 4.04 -0.96
CA ALA A 92 16.96 2.80 -1.29
C ALA A 92 16.47 2.19 -2.61
N ALA A 93 15.15 2.17 -2.85
CA ALA A 93 14.57 1.70 -4.10
C ALA A 93 14.99 2.59 -5.29
N GLN A 94 14.93 3.92 -5.13
CA GLN A 94 15.36 4.86 -6.18
C GLN A 94 16.86 4.75 -6.47
N LYS A 95 17.70 4.58 -5.44
CA LYS A 95 19.15 4.37 -5.60
C LYS A 95 19.45 3.07 -6.36
N SER A 96 18.60 2.06 -6.28
CA SER A 96 18.72 0.84 -7.09
C SER A 96 18.24 1.01 -8.54
N GLY A 97 17.78 2.19 -8.94
CA GLY A 97 17.25 2.49 -10.27
C GLY A 97 15.75 2.28 -10.43
N ALA A 98 15.02 1.92 -9.37
CA ALA A 98 13.58 1.69 -9.46
C ALA A 98 12.78 3.00 -9.34
N LYS A 99 11.70 3.12 -10.11
CA LYS A 99 10.64 4.11 -9.86
C LYS A 99 9.81 3.65 -8.67
N VAL A 100 9.37 4.59 -7.83
CA VAL A 100 8.62 4.24 -6.59
C VAL A 100 7.20 4.79 -6.62
N LEU A 101 6.26 3.93 -6.23
CA LEU A 101 4.88 4.30 -5.92
C LEU A 101 4.64 4.05 -4.43
N LEU A 102 4.33 5.10 -3.69
CA LEU A 102 3.84 4.99 -2.33
C LEU A 102 2.31 4.85 -2.33
N ILE A 103 1.80 3.98 -1.47
CA ILE A 103 0.37 3.83 -1.26
C ILE A 103 0.06 4.27 0.17
N GLY A 104 -0.69 5.37 0.27
CA GLY A 104 -1.12 5.95 1.53
C GLY A 104 -2.31 5.23 2.14
N MET A 105 -2.39 5.36 3.46
CA MET A 105 -3.48 4.85 4.29
C MET A 105 -4.06 5.96 5.18
N GLN A 106 -5.25 5.71 5.70
CA GLN A 106 -5.91 6.57 6.68
C GLN A 106 -6.27 5.75 7.91
N MET A 107 -6.28 6.40 9.07
CA MET A 107 -6.70 5.77 10.31
C MET A 107 -8.20 5.96 10.53
N PRO A 108 -8.88 4.97 11.13
CA PRO A 108 -10.26 5.14 11.55
C PRO A 108 -10.43 6.32 12.51
N PRO A 109 -11.60 6.99 12.53
CA PRO A 109 -11.81 8.22 13.33
C PRO A 109 -11.59 8.06 14.84
N ASN A 110 -11.73 6.83 15.37
CA ASN A 110 -11.52 6.52 16.78
C ASN A 110 -10.05 6.62 17.25
N TYR A 111 -9.08 6.76 16.33
CA TYR A 111 -7.67 7.02 16.66
C TYR A 111 -7.37 8.50 16.95
N GLY A 112 -8.37 9.37 16.83
CA GLY A 112 -8.24 10.81 17.05
C GLY A 112 -7.92 11.57 15.76
N LYS A 113 -8.55 12.74 15.62
CA LYS A 113 -8.50 13.55 14.40
C LYS A 113 -7.07 14.00 14.05
N ASP A 114 -6.35 14.51 15.05
CA ASP A 114 -4.99 15.06 14.83
C ASP A 114 -4.00 13.96 14.48
N TYR A 115 -4.08 12.80 15.15
CA TYR A 115 -3.23 11.65 14.84
C TYR A 115 -3.50 11.13 13.42
N GLY A 116 -4.78 10.95 13.07
CA GLY A 116 -5.17 10.50 11.73
C GLY A 116 -4.73 11.46 10.63
N ALA A 117 -4.87 12.77 10.85
CA ALA A 117 -4.42 13.78 9.89
C ALA A 117 -2.89 13.75 9.70
N ARG A 118 -2.12 13.66 10.79
CA ARG A 118 -0.65 13.54 10.72
C ARG A 118 -0.22 12.25 10.04
N PHE A 119 -0.86 11.12 10.36
CA PHE A 119 -0.59 9.84 9.71
C PHE A 119 -0.83 9.91 8.20
N THR A 120 -1.95 10.48 7.76
CA THR A 120 -2.25 10.64 6.34
C THR A 120 -1.24 11.56 5.64
N ALA A 121 -0.85 12.65 6.28
CA ALA A 121 0.04 13.66 5.71
C ALA A 121 1.47 13.13 5.48
N LEU A 122 1.96 12.17 6.29
CA LEU A 122 3.33 11.66 6.16
C LEU A 122 3.62 11.04 4.79
N TYR A 123 2.63 10.35 4.18
CA TYR A 123 2.83 9.76 2.84
C TYR A 123 3.03 10.83 1.77
N ALA A 124 2.26 11.92 1.84
CA ALA A 124 2.41 13.05 0.93
C ALA A 124 3.75 13.76 1.13
N ALA A 125 4.21 13.90 2.37
CA ALA A 125 5.51 14.49 2.70
C ALA A 125 6.65 13.64 2.11
N VAL A 126 6.65 12.33 2.36
CA VAL A 126 7.68 11.40 1.83
C VAL A 126 7.66 11.39 0.30
N ALA A 127 6.47 11.31 -0.32
CA ALA A 127 6.34 11.33 -1.78
C ALA A 127 6.90 12.62 -2.38
N LYS A 128 6.58 13.77 -1.79
CA LYS A 128 7.07 15.09 -2.24
C LYS A 128 8.58 15.23 -2.13
N ILE A 129 9.16 14.86 -0.97
CA ILE A 129 10.62 14.95 -0.73
C ILE A 129 11.38 14.10 -1.74
N ASN A 130 10.91 12.88 -2.01
CA ASN A 130 11.58 11.92 -2.88
C ASN A 130 11.13 11.98 -4.35
N LYS A 131 10.21 12.88 -4.71
CA LYS A 131 9.60 12.93 -6.05
C LYS A 131 9.03 11.56 -6.47
N ALA A 132 8.49 10.80 -5.52
CA ALA A 132 7.85 9.52 -5.76
C ALA A 132 6.38 9.69 -6.14
N ALA A 133 5.83 8.74 -6.89
CA ALA A 133 4.39 8.70 -7.15
C ALA A 133 3.62 8.32 -5.87
N LEU A 134 2.38 8.79 -5.76
CA LEU A 134 1.55 8.57 -4.57
C LEU A 134 0.12 8.21 -4.96
N VAL A 135 -0.37 7.11 -4.40
CA VAL A 135 -1.80 6.86 -4.23
C VAL A 135 -2.18 7.39 -2.85
N PRO A 136 -3.01 8.45 -2.72
CA PRO A 136 -3.26 9.07 -1.43
C PRO A 136 -3.94 8.15 -0.41
N PHE A 137 -4.84 7.27 -0.87
CA PHE A 137 -5.59 6.35 -0.01
C PHE A 137 -5.98 5.08 -0.76
N LEU A 138 -5.46 3.92 -0.32
CA LEU A 138 -5.73 2.61 -0.92
C LEU A 138 -7.23 2.25 -0.86
N LEU A 139 -7.88 2.52 0.28
CA LEU A 139 -9.26 2.11 0.56
C LEU A 139 -10.29 3.20 0.23
N LYS A 140 -9.97 4.12 -0.68
CA LYS A 140 -10.92 5.13 -1.15
C LYS A 140 -12.15 4.47 -1.76
N GLY A 141 -13.34 4.94 -1.36
CA GLY A 141 -14.63 4.36 -1.77
C GLY A 141 -14.98 3.03 -1.07
N ILE A 142 -14.10 2.55 -0.18
CA ILE A 142 -14.32 1.34 0.63
C ILE A 142 -14.50 1.75 2.10
N ALA A 143 -13.50 2.42 2.67
CA ALA A 143 -13.51 2.83 4.08
C ALA A 143 -14.14 4.22 4.31
N ASP A 144 -14.18 5.05 3.29
CA ASP A 144 -14.76 6.41 3.27
C ASP A 144 -16.04 6.50 2.41
N ALA A 145 -16.65 5.35 2.08
CA ALA A 145 -17.89 5.33 1.31
C ALA A 145 -18.99 6.10 2.04
N PRO A 146 -19.74 6.95 1.34
CA PRO A 146 -20.88 7.64 1.94
C PRO A 146 -21.96 6.62 2.33
N GLY A 147 -22.47 6.75 3.56
CA GLY A 147 -23.49 5.85 4.08
C GLY A 147 -23.46 5.78 5.61
N ASN A 148 -24.29 4.92 6.17
CA ASN A 148 -24.26 4.64 7.61
C ASN A 148 -23.14 3.64 7.94
N ALA A 149 -22.81 3.50 9.25
CA ALA A 149 -21.74 2.62 9.70
C ALA A 149 -21.91 1.14 9.27
N ALA A 150 -23.14 0.68 9.04
CA ALA A 150 -23.40 -0.68 8.56
C ALA A 150 -22.99 -0.85 7.10
N ASP A 151 -23.21 0.16 6.25
CA ASP A 151 -22.79 0.13 4.85
C ASP A 151 -21.27 0.18 4.72
N SER A 152 -20.60 0.99 5.55
CA SER A 152 -19.13 1.12 5.52
C SER A 152 -18.41 -0.18 5.93
N THR A 153 -19.06 -1.09 6.68
CA THR A 153 -18.48 -2.37 7.08
C THR A 153 -18.81 -3.52 6.12
N ARG A 154 -19.71 -3.33 5.17
CA ARG A 154 -20.15 -4.38 4.24
C ARG A 154 -19.01 -4.99 3.44
N LEU A 155 -18.06 -4.15 3.03
CA LEU A 155 -16.89 -4.54 2.21
C LEU A 155 -15.71 -5.05 3.04
N PHE A 156 -15.84 -5.12 4.38
CA PHE A 156 -14.81 -5.62 5.28
C PHE A 156 -15.13 -7.01 5.79
N GLN A 157 -14.10 -7.77 6.15
CA GLN A 157 -14.18 -9.03 6.86
C GLN A 157 -14.74 -8.79 8.28
N ALA A 158 -14.97 -9.85 9.04
CA ALA A 158 -15.53 -9.76 10.39
C ALA A 158 -14.67 -8.92 11.36
N ASP A 159 -13.38 -8.81 11.09
CA ASP A 159 -12.44 -8.00 11.87
C ASP A 159 -12.57 -6.48 11.62
N ARG A 160 -13.31 -6.06 10.61
CA ARG A 160 -13.55 -4.66 10.21
C ARG A 160 -12.26 -3.89 9.83
N ILE A 161 -11.19 -4.60 9.52
CA ILE A 161 -9.89 -4.07 9.14
C ILE A 161 -9.56 -4.48 7.70
N HIS A 162 -9.72 -5.77 7.39
CA HIS A 162 -9.35 -6.32 6.10
C HIS A 162 -10.53 -6.31 5.13
N PRO A 163 -10.35 -5.76 3.92
CA PRO A 163 -11.37 -5.82 2.87
C PRO A 163 -11.70 -7.26 2.45
N LYS A 164 -12.95 -7.48 2.08
CA LYS A 164 -13.39 -8.73 1.44
C LYS A 164 -12.93 -8.76 -0.02
N GLU A 165 -12.98 -9.95 -0.62
CA GLU A 165 -12.62 -10.17 -2.02
C GLU A 165 -13.28 -9.19 -2.99
N GLU A 166 -14.57 -8.89 -2.80
CA GLU A 166 -15.36 -7.98 -3.62
C GLU A 166 -14.88 -6.51 -3.61
N ALA A 167 -14.06 -6.11 -2.62
CA ALA A 167 -13.49 -4.77 -2.53
C ALA A 167 -12.16 -4.61 -3.31
N HIS A 168 -11.46 -5.70 -3.59
CA HIS A 168 -10.13 -5.66 -4.20
C HIS A 168 -10.09 -5.10 -5.63
N PRO A 169 -11.11 -5.27 -6.48
CA PRO A 169 -11.19 -4.55 -7.76
C PRO A 169 -11.16 -3.03 -7.60
N LEU A 170 -11.82 -2.49 -6.55
CA LEU A 170 -11.81 -1.05 -6.27
C LEU A 170 -10.46 -0.60 -5.74
N MET A 171 -9.78 -1.40 -4.90
CA MET A 171 -8.40 -1.13 -4.47
C MET A 171 -7.47 -1.03 -5.70
N LEU A 172 -7.56 -1.96 -6.64
CA LEU A 172 -6.81 -1.87 -7.90
C LEU A 172 -7.17 -0.62 -8.70
N ALA A 173 -8.46 -0.27 -8.78
CA ALA A 173 -8.90 0.95 -9.47
C ALA A 173 -8.31 2.22 -8.86
N ASN A 174 -8.10 2.26 -7.53
CA ASN A 174 -7.45 3.36 -6.84
C ASN A 174 -5.94 3.44 -7.14
N VAL A 175 -5.27 2.30 -7.32
CA VAL A 175 -3.83 2.22 -7.57
C VAL A 175 -3.48 2.46 -9.04
N TRP A 176 -4.29 1.93 -9.95
CA TRP A 176 -3.98 1.85 -11.37
C TRP A 176 -3.62 3.18 -12.03
N PRO A 177 -4.34 4.30 -11.83
CA PRO A 177 -4.05 5.56 -12.51
C PRO A 177 -2.64 6.07 -12.23
N GLU A 178 -2.19 6.01 -10.97
CA GLU A 178 -0.87 6.48 -10.56
C GLU A 178 0.24 5.51 -10.99
N LEU A 179 0.00 4.22 -10.88
CA LEU A 179 0.95 3.20 -11.34
C LEU A 179 1.17 3.31 -12.86
N LYS A 180 0.11 3.47 -13.64
CA LYS A 180 0.19 3.59 -15.11
C LYS A 180 1.05 4.76 -15.57
N LYS A 181 1.10 5.86 -14.81
CA LYS A 181 1.95 7.03 -15.13
C LYS A 181 3.43 6.70 -15.07
N ILE A 182 3.84 5.84 -14.16
CA ILE A 182 5.26 5.49 -13.95
C ILE A 182 5.70 4.26 -14.74
N LEU A 183 4.77 3.45 -15.25
CA LEU A 183 5.06 2.29 -16.12
C LEU A 183 5.51 2.69 -17.55
N LYS A 184 5.38 3.97 -17.88
CA LYS A 184 5.81 4.52 -19.19
C LYS A 184 7.30 4.73 -19.24
#